data_2fd5b7426dde6fc94daf4a754bfa8589
#
_entry.id   2fd5b7426dde6fc94daf4a754bfa8589
#
_cell.length_a   1.000
_cell.length_b   1.000
_cell.length_c   1.000
_cell.angle_alpha   90.00
_cell.angle_beta   90.00
_cell.angle_gamma   90.00
#
_symmetry.space_group_name_H-M   'P 1'
#
loop_
_entity.id
_entity.type
_entity.pdbx_description
1 polymer ?
#
loop_
_entity_poly.entity_id
_entity_poly.type
_entity_poly.pdbx_seq_one_letter_code
_entity_poly.pdbx_strand_id
1 'polypeptide(L)'
;PKLGYGGAETGCYDIAHYLPENGCESFIVTSGGELTKFVNKKKVKLIKLPVHSKNPFLILINAILLIGIILFFKISIVHARSRAPAWSCLLATKLTNRKFVTTFHGTYNFSGKLKKFYNSVMVRSDLIIAGSNFIFSHIKENYSEFLTSKKKFLVIFRGINVDYFDSSAKLENDEKNLLQKWNINDEKKIILMPGRLTSWKGQELFIEAVNLAKIELGYEAFHAVILGNDQGRDLYKKKLIRLTEQYRLTNQIKFIDHCEDMALAYKVSDIIVSASIEPEAFGRVAIEAQSMEK
;
A
#
# COMPACT_ATOMS: atom_id res chain seq x y z
N PRO A 1 7.53 -8.91 -1.45
CA PRO A 1 7.10 -10.05 -0.61
C PRO A 1 5.83 -10.70 -1.16
N LYS A 2 4.64 -10.40 -0.58
CA LYS A 2 3.35 -10.75 -1.19
C LYS A 2 2.84 -9.58 -2.03
N LEU A 3 2.14 -9.85 -3.10
CA LEU A 3 1.48 -8.86 -3.96
C LEU A 3 0.01 -8.76 -3.54
N GLY A 4 -0.23 -8.10 -2.39
CA GLY A 4 -1.57 -7.87 -1.83
C GLY A 4 -2.16 -6.53 -2.25
N TYR A 5 -3.23 -6.09 -1.57
CA TYR A 5 -3.92 -4.82 -1.86
C TYR A 5 -3.32 -3.59 -1.14
N GLY A 6 -2.09 -3.64 -0.71
CA GLY A 6 -1.44 -2.48 -0.10
C GLY A 6 -0.94 -1.48 -1.14
N GLY A 7 -0.79 -0.20 -0.77
CA GLY A 7 -0.32 0.83 -1.70
C GLY A 7 1.07 0.59 -2.30
N ALA A 8 1.98 -0.10 -1.61
CA ALA A 8 3.28 -0.49 -2.17
C ALA A 8 3.13 -1.57 -3.22
N GLU A 9 2.23 -2.51 -2.98
CA GLU A 9 1.93 -3.66 -3.82
C GLU A 9 1.19 -3.22 -5.10
N THR A 10 0.16 -2.38 -4.95
CA THR A 10 -0.55 -1.78 -6.10
C THR A 10 0.41 -0.98 -6.98
N GLY A 11 1.26 -0.13 -6.40
CA GLY A 11 2.25 0.60 -7.20
C GLY A 11 3.34 -0.31 -7.82
N CYS A 12 3.56 -1.52 -7.31
CA CYS A 12 4.39 -2.52 -7.99
C CYS A 12 3.66 -3.08 -9.23
N TYR A 13 2.39 -3.40 -9.05
CA TYR A 13 1.52 -3.88 -10.11
C TYR A 13 1.42 -2.85 -11.26
N ASP A 14 1.13 -1.58 -10.93
CA ASP A 14 0.99 -0.49 -11.88
C ASP A 14 2.26 -0.30 -12.72
N ILE A 15 3.42 -0.16 -12.07
CA ILE A 15 4.71 0.01 -12.77
C ILE A 15 5.01 -1.21 -13.65
N ALA A 16 4.76 -2.42 -13.16
CA ALA A 16 5.05 -3.63 -13.92
C ALA A 16 4.21 -3.73 -15.20
N HIS A 17 2.98 -3.21 -15.21
CA HIS A 17 2.13 -3.19 -16.40
C HIS A 17 2.42 -1.99 -17.32
N TYR A 18 2.88 -0.88 -16.78
CA TYR A 18 3.29 0.30 -17.53
C TYR A 18 4.57 0.08 -18.34
N LEU A 19 5.55 -0.64 -17.80
CA LEU A 19 6.84 -0.85 -18.44
C LEU A 19 6.75 -1.49 -19.84
N PRO A 20 5.94 -2.54 -20.08
CA PRO A 20 5.78 -3.13 -21.41
C PRO A 20 5.16 -2.19 -22.44
N GLU A 21 4.30 -1.27 -22.01
CA GLU A 21 3.70 -0.24 -22.88
C GLU A 21 4.74 0.79 -23.35
N ASN A 22 5.87 0.85 -22.64
CA ASN A 22 7.00 1.72 -22.96
C ASN A 22 8.25 0.94 -23.46
N GLY A 23 8.04 -0.22 -24.07
CA GLY A 23 9.08 -0.99 -24.74
C GLY A 23 10.04 -1.76 -23.80
N CYS A 24 9.69 -1.97 -22.54
CA CYS A 24 10.52 -2.69 -21.59
C CYS A 24 9.93 -4.09 -21.28
N GLU A 25 10.75 -5.12 -21.19
CA GLU A 25 10.31 -6.38 -20.59
C GLU A 25 10.10 -6.21 -19.08
N SER A 26 9.01 -6.77 -18.56
CA SER A 26 8.64 -6.64 -17.17
C SER A 26 8.47 -7.98 -16.46
N PHE A 27 9.00 -8.04 -15.23
CA PHE A 27 8.99 -9.22 -14.38
C PHE A 27 8.54 -8.84 -12.97
N ILE A 28 7.66 -9.66 -12.39
CA ILE A 28 7.32 -9.58 -10.97
C ILE A 28 7.81 -10.85 -10.28
N VAL A 29 8.66 -10.69 -9.26
CA VAL A 29 9.04 -11.77 -8.36
C VAL A 29 8.35 -11.58 -7.02
N THR A 30 7.51 -12.52 -6.63
CA THR A 30 6.69 -12.43 -5.42
C THR A 30 6.49 -13.80 -4.79
N SER A 31 6.13 -13.83 -3.49
CA SER A 31 5.69 -15.07 -2.82
C SER A 31 4.20 -15.37 -2.99
N GLY A 32 3.52 -14.68 -3.93
CA GLY A 32 2.09 -14.78 -4.15
C GLY A 32 1.37 -13.51 -3.68
N GLY A 33 0.07 -13.62 -3.46
CA GLY A 33 -0.81 -12.53 -3.02
C GLY A 33 -1.97 -12.33 -3.99
N GLU A 34 -2.95 -11.56 -3.55
CA GLU A 34 -4.27 -11.42 -4.17
C GLU A 34 -4.19 -10.78 -5.57
N LEU A 35 -3.36 -9.75 -5.74
CA LEU A 35 -3.17 -9.08 -7.04
C LEU A 35 -2.50 -9.96 -8.10
N THR A 36 -1.93 -11.11 -7.72
CA THR A 36 -1.34 -12.03 -8.71
C THR A 36 -2.36 -12.58 -9.69
N LYS A 37 -3.64 -12.61 -9.32
CA LYS A 37 -4.75 -13.06 -10.18
C LYS A 37 -5.01 -12.11 -11.35
N PHE A 38 -4.73 -10.83 -11.15
CA PHE A 38 -4.98 -9.77 -12.13
C PHE A 38 -3.77 -9.44 -13.00
N VAL A 39 -2.60 -10.06 -12.73
CA VAL A 39 -1.40 -9.84 -13.54
C VAL A 39 -1.62 -10.36 -14.96
N ASN A 40 -1.52 -9.44 -15.93
CA ASN A 40 -1.58 -9.79 -17.35
C ASN A 40 -0.29 -10.55 -17.76
N LYS A 41 -0.38 -11.88 -17.78
CA LYS A 41 0.75 -12.76 -18.07
C LYS A 41 1.31 -12.63 -19.50
N LYS A 42 0.57 -11.98 -20.43
CA LYS A 42 1.07 -11.66 -21.76
C LYS A 42 2.04 -10.47 -21.75
N LYS A 43 1.85 -9.54 -20.80
CA LYS A 43 2.68 -8.34 -20.64
C LYS A 43 3.77 -8.51 -19.57
N VAL A 44 3.48 -9.20 -18.47
CA VAL A 44 4.33 -9.28 -17.28
C VAL A 44 4.62 -10.74 -16.93
N LYS A 45 5.90 -11.11 -16.85
CA LYS A 45 6.31 -12.46 -16.42
C LYS A 45 6.27 -12.54 -14.88
N LEU A 46 5.40 -13.39 -14.35
CA LEU A 46 5.21 -13.59 -12.91
C LEU A 46 5.98 -14.81 -12.42
N ILE A 47 6.91 -14.62 -11.48
CA ILE A 47 7.75 -15.67 -10.90
C ILE A 47 7.46 -15.76 -9.40
N LYS A 48 7.16 -16.96 -8.90
CA LYS A 48 6.90 -17.21 -7.49
C LYS A 48 8.16 -17.70 -6.78
N LEU A 49 8.66 -16.92 -5.80
CA LEU A 49 9.78 -17.28 -4.91
C LEU A 49 9.45 -16.86 -3.48
N PRO A 50 9.99 -17.50 -2.45
CA PRO A 50 9.74 -17.19 -1.03
C PRO A 50 10.49 -15.91 -0.58
N VAL A 51 10.42 -14.83 -1.38
CA VAL A 51 11.14 -13.56 -1.15
C VAL A 51 10.62 -12.75 0.04
N HIS A 52 9.53 -13.17 0.67
CA HIS A 52 8.99 -12.54 1.89
C HIS A 52 9.81 -12.89 3.15
N SER A 53 10.59 -13.97 3.10
CA SER A 53 11.31 -14.49 4.26
C SER A 53 12.42 -13.57 4.74
N LYS A 54 12.55 -13.45 6.05
CA LYS A 54 13.66 -12.77 6.73
C LYS A 54 14.76 -13.73 7.17
N ASN A 55 14.57 -15.04 6.95
CA ASN A 55 15.56 -16.06 7.29
C ASN A 55 16.81 -15.88 6.40
N PRO A 56 18.03 -15.73 6.96
CA PRO A 56 19.25 -15.53 6.18
C PRO A 56 19.52 -16.63 5.16
N PHE A 57 19.22 -17.87 5.48
CA PHE A 57 19.36 -19.02 4.57
C PHE A 57 18.46 -18.87 3.33
N LEU A 58 17.19 -18.53 3.55
CA LEU A 58 16.26 -18.31 2.43
C LEU A 58 16.60 -17.04 1.63
N ILE A 59 17.16 -16.02 2.28
CA ILE A 59 17.69 -14.83 1.57
C ILE A 59 18.82 -15.24 0.62
N LEU A 60 19.73 -16.12 1.05
CA LEU A 60 20.83 -16.61 0.21
C LEU A 60 20.31 -17.48 -0.94
N ILE A 61 19.41 -18.42 -0.67
CA ILE A 61 18.77 -19.25 -1.72
C ILE A 61 18.06 -18.37 -2.73
N ASN A 62 17.27 -17.40 -2.28
CA ASN A 62 16.61 -16.46 -3.17
C ASN A 62 17.61 -15.64 -4.01
N ALA A 63 18.78 -15.26 -3.46
CA ALA A 63 19.81 -14.56 -4.21
C ALA A 63 20.37 -15.45 -5.34
N ILE A 64 20.65 -16.73 -5.08
CA ILE A 64 21.12 -17.69 -6.10
C ILE A 64 20.06 -17.86 -7.21
N LEU A 65 18.81 -18.05 -6.84
CA LEU A 65 17.72 -18.17 -7.83
C LEU A 65 17.54 -16.88 -8.65
N LEU A 66 17.67 -15.71 -8.01
CA LEU A 66 17.62 -14.42 -8.70
C LEU A 66 18.81 -14.24 -9.66
N ILE A 67 20.03 -14.70 -9.33
CA ILE A 67 21.18 -14.71 -10.25
C ILE A 67 20.81 -15.50 -11.52
N GLY A 68 20.29 -16.70 -11.36
CA GLY A 68 19.84 -17.52 -12.52
C GLY A 68 18.81 -16.79 -13.37
N ILE A 69 17.79 -16.19 -12.76
CA ILE A 69 16.75 -15.41 -13.45
C ILE A 69 17.35 -14.21 -14.20
N ILE A 70 18.22 -13.45 -13.51
CA ILE A 70 18.87 -12.25 -14.08
C ILE A 70 19.69 -12.61 -15.32
N LEU A 71 20.46 -13.69 -15.25
CA LEU A 71 21.32 -14.12 -16.36
C LEU A 71 20.50 -14.71 -17.52
N PHE A 72 19.54 -15.59 -17.21
CA PHE A 72 18.70 -16.26 -18.22
C PHE A 72 17.86 -15.26 -19.02
N PHE A 73 17.18 -14.34 -18.32
CA PHE A 73 16.32 -13.31 -18.94
C PHE A 73 17.07 -12.01 -19.28
N LYS A 74 18.40 -11.95 -19.10
CA LYS A 74 19.22 -10.76 -19.38
C LYS A 74 18.69 -9.47 -18.69
N ILE A 75 18.19 -9.61 -17.45
CA ILE A 75 17.63 -8.50 -16.69
C ILE A 75 18.68 -7.40 -16.49
N SER A 76 18.35 -6.17 -16.83
CA SER A 76 19.26 -5.01 -16.72
C SER A 76 19.13 -4.31 -15.37
N ILE A 77 17.89 -4.22 -14.83
CA ILE A 77 17.56 -3.47 -13.62
C ILE A 77 16.74 -4.36 -12.69
N VAL A 78 17.13 -4.41 -11.42
CA VAL A 78 16.39 -5.09 -10.36
C VAL A 78 15.86 -4.04 -9.39
N HIS A 79 14.55 -4.02 -9.16
CA HIS A 79 13.89 -3.05 -8.30
C HIS A 79 13.28 -3.72 -7.08
N ALA A 80 13.84 -3.48 -5.89
CA ALA A 80 13.27 -3.95 -4.64
C ALA A 80 12.37 -2.88 -3.99
N ARG A 81 11.18 -3.30 -3.60
CA ARG A 81 10.17 -2.44 -2.97
C ARG A 81 9.90 -2.80 -1.51
N SER A 82 10.73 -3.65 -0.93
CA SER A 82 10.65 -4.10 0.47
C SER A 82 11.98 -4.66 0.95
N ARG A 83 12.21 -4.58 2.27
CA ARG A 83 13.48 -4.93 2.92
C ARG A 83 13.90 -6.39 2.75
N ALA A 84 12.98 -7.34 2.93
CA ALA A 84 13.32 -8.76 2.86
C ALA A 84 13.85 -9.16 1.46
N PRO A 85 13.14 -8.90 0.34
CA PRO A 85 13.68 -9.17 -0.98
C PRO A 85 14.89 -8.30 -1.33
N ALA A 86 15.03 -7.11 -0.76
CA ALA A 86 16.16 -6.22 -1.07
C ALA A 86 17.50 -6.81 -0.72
N TRP A 87 17.61 -7.62 0.33
CA TRP A 87 18.86 -8.34 0.66
C TRP A 87 19.25 -9.35 -0.43
N SER A 88 18.32 -10.16 -0.91
CA SER A 88 18.55 -11.10 -2.01
C SER A 88 18.88 -10.37 -3.30
N CYS A 89 18.16 -9.27 -3.60
CA CYS A 89 18.42 -8.43 -4.77
C CYS A 89 19.82 -7.79 -4.73
N LEU A 90 20.23 -7.26 -3.58
CA LEU A 90 21.57 -6.65 -3.39
C LEU A 90 22.68 -7.64 -3.68
N LEU A 91 22.56 -8.88 -3.18
CA LEU A 91 23.56 -9.93 -3.44
C LEU A 91 23.56 -10.32 -4.92
N ALA A 92 22.39 -10.58 -5.48
CA ALA A 92 22.27 -11.01 -6.88
C ALA A 92 22.78 -9.95 -7.86
N THR A 93 22.42 -8.67 -7.66
CA THR A 93 22.84 -7.58 -8.57
C THR A 93 24.34 -7.29 -8.48
N LYS A 94 24.95 -7.39 -7.29
CA LYS A 94 26.40 -7.26 -7.14
C LYS A 94 27.15 -8.36 -7.89
N LEU A 95 26.70 -9.61 -7.79
CA LEU A 95 27.36 -10.74 -8.45
C LEU A 95 27.15 -10.77 -9.97
N THR A 96 26.04 -10.21 -10.44
CA THR A 96 25.73 -10.16 -11.88
C THR A 96 26.08 -8.81 -12.53
N ASN A 97 26.61 -7.87 -11.78
CA ASN A 97 26.93 -6.50 -12.21
C ASN A 97 25.72 -5.79 -12.86
N ARG A 98 24.50 -5.94 -12.23
CA ARG A 98 23.26 -5.30 -12.69
C ARG A 98 22.88 -4.15 -11.80
N LYS A 99 22.10 -3.20 -12.35
CA LYS A 99 21.64 -2.03 -11.60
C LYS A 99 20.58 -2.41 -10.57
N PHE A 100 20.74 -1.87 -9.38
CA PHE A 100 19.85 -2.09 -8.26
C PHE A 100 19.12 -0.81 -7.89
N VAL A 101 17.78 -0.87 -7.83
CA VAL A 101 16.91 0.24 -7.46
C VAL A 101 16.11 -0.14 -6.22
N THR A 102 15.87 0.80 -5.34
CA THR A 102 14.98 0.63 -4.18
C THR A 102 13.99 1.78 -4.07
N THR A 103 12.77 1.49 -3.63
CA THR A 103 11.78 2.51 -3.27
C THR A 103 11.36 2.35 -1.81
N PHE A 104 11.47 3.43 -1.05
CA PHE A 104 10.94 3.51 0.31
C PHE A 104 9.43 3.78 0.28
N HIS A 105 8.66 2.91 0.91
CA HIS A 105 7.20 2.98 0.99
C HIS A 105 6.68 3.33 2.38
N GLY A 106 7.55 3.68 3.31
CA GLY A 106 7.20 4.03 4.69
C GLY A 106 8.42 4.38 5.49
N THR A 107 8.23 4.90 6.69
CA THR A 107 9.27 5.04 7.68
C THR A 107 9.68 3.66 8.18
N TYR A 108 10.90 3.28 7.99
CA TYR A 108 11.41 2.03 8.54
C TYR A 108 11.98 2.27 9.92
N ASN A 109 11.08 2.50 10.88
CA ASN A 109 11.45 2.73 12.28
C ASN A 109 12.25 1.55 12.83
N PHE A 110 13.22 1.83 13.67
CA PHE A 110 14.10 0.85 14.27
C PHE A 110 14.31 1.11 15.76
N SER A 111 14.40 0.03 16.50
CA SER A 111 14.89 -0.01 17.87
C SER A 111 16.21 -0.77 17.86
N GLY A 112 17.34 -0.06 18.03
CA GLY A 112 18.67 -0.65 18.10
C GLY A 112 19.37 -0.86 16.74
N LYS A 113 20.71 -1.09 16.85
CA LYS A 113 21.64 -1.11 15.72
C LYS A 113 21.37 -2.24 14.72
N LEU A 114 20.99 -3.43 15.18
CA LEU A 114 20.72 -4.59 14.30
C LEU A 114 19.52 -4.34 13.37
N LYS A 115 18.45 -3.77 13.89
CA LYS A 115 17.27 -3.45 13.08
C LYS A 115 17.57 -2.30 12.11
N LYS A 116 18.36 -1.31 12.52
CA LYS A 116 18.85 -0.24 11.63
C LYS A 116 19.67 -0.83 10.49
N PHE A 117 20.63 -1.71 10.81
CA PHE A 117 21.42 -2.42 9.79
C PHE A 117 20.55 -3.22 8.82
N TYR A 118 19.58 -4.00 9.33
CA TYR A 118 18.65 -4.74 8.47
C TYR A 118 17.87 -3.81 7.53
N ASN A 119 17.37 -2.69 8.04
CA ASN A 119 16.63 -1.71 7.24
C ASN A 119 17.53 -0.99 6.21
N SER A 120 18.84 -0.83 6.50
CA SER A 120 19.78 -0.09 5.65
C SER A 120 19.96 -0.68 4.25
N VAL A 121 19.54 -1.91 4.01
CA VAL A 121 19.58 -2.52 2.67
C VAL A 121 18.86 -1.65 1.62
N MET A 122 17.83 -0.93 2.04
CA MET A 122 17.05 -0.06 1.16
C MET A 122 17.81 1.19 0.70
N VAL A 123 18.90 1.56 1.39
CA VAL A 123 19.80 2.66 0.99
C VAL A 123 21.12 2.15 0.42
N ARG A 124 21.25 0.85 0.13
CA ARG A 124 22.46 0.24 -0.45
C ARG A 124 22.37 0.06 -1.97
N SER A 125 21.28 0.46 -2.61
CA SER A 125 21.07 0.41 -4.06
C SER A 125 21.85 1.50 -4.81
N ASP A 126 21.94 1.39 -6.13
CA ASP A 126 22.51 2.43 -7.00
C ASP A 126 21.60 3.65 -7.09
N LEU A 127 20.28 3.43 -7.10
CA LEU A 127 19.25 4.47 -7.09
C LEU A 127 18.28 4.21 -5.95
N ILE A 128 18.12 5.22 -5.09
CA ILE A 128 17.17 5.23 -3.98
C ILE A 128 16.04 6.18 -4.34
N ILE A 129 14.79 5.69 -4.32
CA ILE A 129 13.60 6.48 -4.57
C ILE A 129 12.85 6.69 -3.25
N ALA A 130 12.62 7.94 -2.89
CA ALA A 130 11.72 8.35 -1.83
C ALA A 130 10.36 8.74 -2.43
N GLY A 131 9.27 8.18 -1.89
CA GLY A 131 7.90 8.43 -2.40
C GLY A 131 7.34 9.80 -2.02
N SER A 132 8.02 10.57 -1.19
CA SER A 132 7.66 11.93 -0.76
C SER A 132 8.86 12.65 -0.15
N ASN A 133 8.76 13.99 0.00
CA ASN A 133 9.76 14.79 0.71
C ASN A 133 9.92 14.35 2.17
N PHE A 134 8.82 13.97 2.82
CA PHE A 134 8.83 13.43 4.18
C PHE A 134 9.72 12.17 4.27
N ILE A 135 9.54 11.22 3.36
CA ILE A 135 10.37 10.01 3.29
C ILE A 135 11.84 10.34 2.94
N PHE A 136 12.06 11.31 2.08
CA PHE A 136 13.41 11.78 1.74
C PHE A 136 14.14 12.33 2.98
N SER A 137 13.49 13.19 3.76
CA SER A 137 14.05 13.72 5.01
C SER A 137 14.29 12.60 6.02
N HIS A 138 13.32 11.70 6.20
CA HIS A 138 13.44 10.54 7.08
C HIS A 138 14.68 9.66 6.73
N ILE A 139 14.94 9.44 5.45
CA ILE A 139 16.12 8.68 5.01
C ILE A 139 17.40 9.42 5.33
N LYS A 140 17.47 10.72 5.07
CA LYS A 140 18.65 11.55 5.37
C LYS A 140 18.97 11.58 6.87
N GLU A 141 17.97 11.73 7.71
CA GLU A 141 18.12 11.80 9.16
C GLU A 141 18.55 10.45 9.76
N ASN A 142 17.98 9.36 9.28
CA ASN A 142 18.11 8.07 9.94
C ASN A 142 19.13 7.11 9.30
N TYR A 143 19.53 7.34 8.04
CA TYR A 143 20.36 6.42 7.26
C TYR A 143 21.53 7.10 6.54
N SER A 144 21.87 8.34 6.90
CA SER A 144 22.95 9.12 6.25
C SER A 144 24.29 8.40 6.20
N GLU A 145 24.63 7.65 7.25
CA GLU A 145 25.87 6.89 7.32
C GLU A 145 26.02 5.80 6.24
N PHE A 146 24.90 5.38 5.60
CA PHE A 146 24.90 4.41 4.51
C PHE A 146 24.80 5.05 3.13
N LEU A 147 24.57 6.37 3.07
CA LEU A 147 24.54 7.13 1.82
C LEU A 147 25.97 7.49 1.39
N THR A 148 26.30 7.22 0.15
CA THR A 148 27.59 7.61 -0.45
C THR A 148 27.35 8.54 -1.62
N SER A 149 28.32 9.40 -1.95
CA SER A 149 28.24 10.36 -3.07
C SER A 149 28.01 9.70 -4.44
N LYS A 150 28.34 8.42 -4.58
CA LYS A 150 28.13 7.64 -5.82
C LYS A 150 26.68 7.19 -6.04
N LYS A 151 25.81 7.30 -5.03
CA LYS A 151 24.42 6.85 -5.12
C LYS A 151 23.50 7.98 -5.54
N LYS A 152 22.61 7.67 -6.47
CA LYS A 152 21.52 8.61 -6.81
C LYS A 152 20.40 8.47 -5.79
N PHE A 153 19.94 9.60 -5.25
CA PHE A 153 18.83 9.66 -4.32
C PHE A 153 17.81 10.70 -4.80
N LEU A 154 16.62 10.26 -5.16
CA LEU A 154 15.59 11.08 -5.80
C LEU A 154 14.27 10.99 -5.04
N VAL A 155 13.53 12.09 -5.07
CA VAL A 155 12.10 12.08 -4.74
C VAL A 155 11.33 11.85 -6.03
N ILE A 156 10.54 10.78 -6.07
CA ILE A 156 9.58 10.51 -7.12
C ILE A 156 8.25 10.30 -6.42
N PHE A 157 7.38 11.30 -6.48
CA PHE A 157 6.05 11.22 -5.88
C PHE A 157 5.27 10.05 -6.46
N ARG A 158 4.44 9.46 -5.63
CA ARG A 158 3.55 8.42 -6.09
C ARG A 158 2.37 9.05 -6.81
N GLY A 159 1.92 8.38 -7.87
CA GLY A 159 0.70 8.75 -8.58
C GLY A 159 -0.44 7.79 -8.30
N ILE A 160 -1.58 8.11 -8.86
CA ILE A 160 -2.75 7.26 -9.01
C ILE A 160 -3.10 7.14 -10.49
N ASN A 161 -3.93 6.16 -10.85
CA ASN A 161 -4.52 6.09 -12.18
C ASN A 161 -5.76 6.99 -12.20
N VAL A 162 -5.64 8.19 -12.81
CA VAL A 162 -6.74 9.15 -12.88
C VAL A 162 -7.90 8.67 -13.77
N ASP A 163 -7.63 7.84 -14.77
CA ASP A 163 -8.69 7.26 -15.62
C ASP A 163 -9.53 6.22 -14.84
N TYR A 164 -8.94 5.58 -13.82
CA TYR A 164 -9.66 4.68 -12.92
C TYR A 164 -10.41 5.44 -11.82
N PHE A 165 -9.81 6.51 -11.29
CA PHE A 165 -10.43 7.40 -10.31
C PHE A 165 -11.05 8.60 -11.02
N ASP A 166 -12.08 8.33 -11.83
CA ASP A 166 -12.82 9.32 -12.62
C ASP A 166 -14.23 9.54 -12.04
N SER A 167 -14.46 10.75 -11.52
CA SER A 167 -15.76 11.12 -10.93
C SER A 167 -16.89 11.12 -11.95
N SER A 168 -16.59 11.35 -13.25
CA SER A 168 -17.57 11.44 -14.33
C SER A 168 -18.08 10.07 -14.81
N ALA A 169 -17.44 8.96 -14.44
CA ALA A 169 -17.83 7.63 -14.86
C ALA A 169 -19.28 7.31 -14.42
N LYS A 170 -20.13 6.87 -15.35
CA LYS A 170 -21.51 6.50 -15.06
C LYS A 170 -21.59 5.05 -14.56
N LEU A 171 -21.90 4.85 -13.29
CA LEU A 171 -21.90 3.53 -12.61
C LEU A 171 -23.17 3.32 -11.76
N GLU A 172 -24.32 3.95 -12.12
CA GLU A 172 -25.53 3.98 -11.28
C GLU A 172 -26.02 2.60 -10.80
N ASN A 173 -25.99 1.58 -11.65
CA ASN A 173 -26.39 0.23 -11.26
C ASN A 173 -25.40 -0.40 -10.29
N ASP A 174 -24.09 -0.12 -10.47
CA ASP A 174 -23.03 -0.65 -9.62
C ASP A 174 -23.02 0.05 -8.25
N GLU A 175 -23.36 1.35 -8.20
CA GLU A 175 -23.53 2.12 -6.96
C GLU A 175 -24.61 1.50 -6.07
N LYS A 176 -25.80 1.24 -6.61
CA LYS A 176 -26.90 0.61 -5.87
C LYS A 176 -26.53 -0.80 -5.39
N ASN A 177 -25.89 -1.59 -6.24
CA ASN A 177 -25.42 -2.93 -5.89
C ASN A 177 -24.39 -2.90 -4.76
N LEU A 178 -23.47 -1.91 -4.77
CA LEU A 178 -22.47 -1.76 -3.72
C LEU A 178 -23.11 -1.37 -2.39
N LEU A 179 -24.00 -0.38 -2.38
CA LEU A 179 -24.72 0.06 -1.18
C LEU A 179 -25.56 -1.08 -0.58
N GLN A 180 -26.24 -1.85 -1.42
CA GLN A 180 -26.99 -3.03 -0.97
C GLN A 180 -26.07 -4.09 -0.33
N LYS A 181 -24.90 -4.37 -0.92
CA LYS A 181 -23.88 -5.27 -0.33
C LYS A 181 -23.37 -4.78 1.02
N TRP A 182 -23.28 -3.48 1.20
CA TRP A 182 -22.84 -2.87 2.45
C TRP A 182 -23.96 -2.73 3.47
N ASN A 183 -25.20 -3.06 3.09
CA ASN A 183 -26.41 -2.86 3.88
C ASN A 183 -26.54 -1.40 4.36
N ILE A 184 -26.44 -0.48 3.40
CA ILE A 184 -26.52 0.97 3.58
C ILE A 184 -27.70 1.50 2.80
N ASN A 185 -28.48 2.39 3.42
CA ASN A 185 -29.53 3.15 2.77
C ASN A 185 -28.91 4.33 2.01
N ASP A 186 -29.24 4.51 0.73
CA ASP A 186 -28.76 5.56 -0.16
C ASP A 186 -29.30 6.97 0.13
N GLU A 187 -30.33 7.07 0.98
CA GLU A 187 -30.89 8.36 1.40
C GLU A 187 -30.01 9.12 2.40
N LYS A 188 -29.03 8.45 3.03
CA LYS A 188 -28.16 9.03 4.04
C LYS A 188 -26.77 9.36 3.49
N LYS A 189 -26.17 10.41 4.02
CA LYS A 189 -24.78 10.73 3.74
C LYS A 189 -23.83 9.60 4.16
N ILE A 190 -22.79 9.37 3.37
CA ILE A 190 -21.82 8.31 3.61
C ILE A 190 -20.45 8.94 3.87
N ILE A 191 -19.91 8.65 5.05
CA ILE A 191 -18.56 9.05 5.45
C ILE A 191 -17.69 7.80 5.39
N LEU A 192 -16.74 7.75 4.46
CA LEU A 192 -15.87 6.60 4.24
C LEU A 192 -14.47 6.83 4.79
N MET A 193 -13.99 5.90 5.58
CA MET A 193 -12.59 5.83 6.03
C MET A 193 -11.91 4.58 5.46
N PRO A 194 -11.20 4.70 4.31
CA PRO A 194 -10.50 3.58 3.72
C PRO A 194 -9.10 3.42 4.33
N GLY A 195 -8.73 2.19 4.65
CA GLY A 195 -7.40 1.89 5.15
C GLY A 195 -7.32 0.60 5.95
N ARG A 196 -6.14 -0.01 5.96
CA ARG A 196 -5.89 -1.22 6.76
C ARG A 196 -6.23 -0.98 8.23
N LEU A 197 -6.82 -1.96 8.90
CA LEU A 197 -7.08 -1.87 10.33
C LEU A 197 -5.77 -1.97 11.12
N THR A 198 -5.25 -0.82 11.50
CA THR A 198 -4.02 -0.66 12.30
C THR A 198 -4.14 0.60 13.16
N SER A 199 -3.64 0.56 14.39
CA SER A 199 -3.80 1.66 15.35
C SER A 199 -3.36 3.03 14.81
N TRP A 200 -2.25 3.06 14.09
CA TRP A 200 -1.71 4.30 13.52
C TRP A 200 -2.58 4.91 12.40
N LYS A 201 -3.52 4.16 11.84
CA LYS A 201 -4.48 4.67 10.85
C LYS A 201 -5.62 5.48 11.49
N GLY A 202 -5.78 5.41 12.82
CA GLY A 202 -6.71 6.27 13.54
C GLY A 202 -8.18 5.86 13.48
N GLN A 203 -8.49 4.57 13.28
CA GLN A 203 -9.89 4.11 13.29
C GLN A 203 -10.58 4.38 14.63
N GLU A 204 -9.84 4.32 15.76
CA GLU A 204 -10.39 4.66 17.07
C GLU A 204 -10.82 6.13 17.11
N LEU A 205 -9.95 7.04 16.68
CA LEU A 205 -10.24 8.47 16.58
C LEU A 205 -11.43 8.74 15.64
N PHE A 206 -11.54 8.00 14.54
CA PHE A 206 -12.69 8.12 13.64
C PHE A 206 -14.00 7.70 14.31
N ILE A 207 -14.02 6.61 15.07
CA ILE A 207 -15.20 6.15 15.82
C ILE A 207 -15.61 7.20 16.87
N GLU A 208 -14.63 7.78 17.58
CA GLU A 208 -14.86 8.87 18.54
C GLU A 208 -15.47 10.11 17.86
N ALA A 209 -14.93 10.50 16.70
CA ALA A 209 -15.44 11.62 15.91
C ALA A 209 -16.87 11.37 15.41
N VAL A 210 -17.17 10.13 14.97
CA VAL A 210 -18.54 9.74 14.59
C VAL A 210 -19.50 9.83 15.78
N ASN A 211 -19.04 9.47 16.99
CA ASN A 211 -19.87 9.59 18.18
C ASN A 211 -20.19 11.07 18.50
N LEU A 212 -19.22 11.97 18.37
CA LEU A 212 -19.44 13.39 18.55
C LEU A 212 -20.38 13.97 17.50
N ALA A 213 -20.16 13.66 16.23
CA ALA A 213 -21.03 14.10 15.14
C ALA A 213 -22.47 13.62 15.28
N LYS A 214 -22.69 12.41 15.80
CA LYS A 214 -24.04 11.89 16.12
C LYS A 214 -24.76 12.76 17.14
N ILE A 215 -24.06 13.26 18.16
CA ILE A 215 -24.65 14.11 19.20
C ILE A 215 -25.12 15.44 18.61
N GLU A 216 -24.35 16.04 17.68
CA GLU A 216 -24.64 17.35 17.09
C GLU A 216 -25.63 17.28 15.92
N LEU A 217 -25.54 16.26 15.05
CA LEU A 217 -26.31 16.16 13.82
C LEU A 217 -27.55 15.24 13.91
N GLY A 218 -27.70 14.54 15.02
CA GLY A 218 -28.72 13.52 15.18
C GLY A 218 -28.37 12.17 14.56
N TYR A 219 -29.05 11.14 15.02
CA TYR A 219 -28.71 9.73 14.74
C TYR A 219 -28.84 9.31 13.27
N GLU A 220 -29.74 9.97 12.53
CA GLU A 220 -30.14 9.51 11.21
C GLU A 220 -29.45 10.23 10.03
N ALA A 221 -28.56 11.18 10.32
CA ALA A 221 -28.01 12.06 9.30
C ALA A 221 -27.01 11.37 8.34
N PHE A 222 -26.30 10.31 8.79
CA PHE A 222 -25.25 9.68 7.99
C PHE A 222 -24.96 8.23 8.37
N HIS A 223 -24.27 7.52 7.48
CA HIS A 223 -23.57 6.27 7.73
C HIS A 223 -22.06 6.48 7.69
N ALA A 224 -21.34 5.82 8.59
CA ALA A 224 -19.88 5.79 8.59
C ALA A 224 -19.39 4.40 8.16
N VAL A 225 -18.44 4.33 7.23
CA VAL A 225 -17.90 3.07 6.70
C VAL A 225 -16.40 3.01 6.97
N ILE A 226 -15.98 2.02 7.74
CA ILE A 226 -14.57 1.68 7.93
C ILE A 226 -14.24 0.56 6.93
N LEU A 227 -13.52 0.91 5.86
CA LEU A 227 -13.21 -0.01 4.77
C LEU A 227 -11.75 -0.44 4.82
N GLY A 228 -11.50 -1.71 5.14
CA GLY A 228 -10.16 -2.28 5.09
C GLY A 228 -9.98 -3.54 5.89
N ASN A 229 -9.04 -4.36 5.46
CA ASN A 229 -8.72 -5.64 6.06
C ASN A 229 -7.80 -5.50 7.27
N ASP A 230 -7.97 -6.36 8.25
CA ASP A 230 -7.15 -6.43 9.47
C ASP A 230 -5.79 -7.11 9.26
N GLN A 231 -5.62 -7.84 8.17
CA GLN A 231 -4.41 -8.59 7.85
C GLN A 231 -3.98 -9.55 8.99
N GLY A 232 -4.95 -10.21 9.65
CA GLY A 232 -4.73 -11.09 10.78
C GLY A 232 -4.51 -10.38 12.12
N ARG A 233 -4.92 -9.11 12.24
CA ARG A 233 -4.89 -8.34 13.50
C ARG A 233 -6.25 -8.38 14.21
N ASP A 234 -6.77 -9.57 14.41
CA ASP A 234 -8.11 -9.83 14.97
C ASP A 234 -8.36 -9.07 16.28
N LEU A 235 -7.33 -8.96 17.14
CA LEU A 235 -7.46 -8.25 18.40
C LEU A 235 -7.80 -6.76 18.22
N TYR A 236 -7.19 -6.12 17.22
CA TYR A 236 -7.45 -4.70 16.95
C TYR A 236 -8.85 -4.52 16.35
N LYS A 237 -9.26 -5.38 15.40
CA LYS A 237 -10.63 -5.37 14.87
C LYS A 237 -11.67 -5.57 15.98
N LYS A 238 -11.46 -6.53 16.88
CA LYS A 238 -12.34 -6.75 18.05
C LYS A 238 -12.40 -5.54 18.97
N LYS A 239 -11.26 -4.84 19.17
CA LYS A 239 -11.23 -3.59 19.95
C LYS A 239 -12.12 -2.52 19.31
N LEU A 240 -12.02 -2.31 17.99
CA LEU A 240 -12.85 -1.33 17.26
C LEU A 240 -14.35 -1.66 17.35
N ILE A 241 -14.72 -2.93 17.21
CA ILE A 241 -16.11 -3.38 17.32
C ILE A 241 -16.64 -3.07 18.73
N ARG A 242 -15.89 -3.42 19.80
CA ARG A 242 -16.30 -3.12 21.18
C ARG A 242 -16.45 -1.62 21.43
N LEU A 243 -15.57 -0.79 20.86
CA LEU A 243 -15.67 0.66 20.98
C LEU A 243 -16.94 1.19 20.29
N THR A 244 -17.29 0.63 19.14
CA THR A 244 -18.53 0.94 18.41
C THR A 244 -19.77 0.54 19.21
N GLU A 245 -19.75 -0.60 19.87
CA GLU A 245 -20.84 -1.07 20.77
C GLU A 245 -20.95 -0.15 21.99
N GLN A 246 -19.83 0.22 22.62
CA GLN A 246 -19.79 1.11 23.79
C GLN A 246 -20.45 2.46 23.49
N TYR A 247 -20.21 3.03 22.30
CA TYR A 247 -20.83 4.27 21.86
C TYR A 247 -22.21 4.09 21.23
N ARG A 248 -22.77 2.87 21.20
CA ARG A 248 -24.07 2.56 20.58
C ARG A 248 -24.14 3.01 19.12
N LEU A 249 -23.08 2.74 18.35
CA LEU A 249 -22.93 3.12 16.94
C LEU A 249 -23.06 1.93 15.96
N THR A 250 -23.47 0.75 16.42
CA THR A 250 -23.52 -0.49 15.62
C THR A 250 -24.39 -0.40 14.37
N ASN A 251 -25.45 0.40 14.40
CA ASN A 251 -26.30 0.64 13.23
C ASN A 251 -25.75 1.71 12.29
N GLN A 252 -24.87 2.57 12.78
CA GLN A 252 -24.34 3.72 12.06
C GLN A 252 -22.98 3.43 11.44
N ILE A 253 -22.11 2.64 12.12
CA ILE A 253 -20.78 2.27 11.61
C ILE A 253 -20.84 0.88 10.98
N LYS A 254 -20.36 0.80 9.74
CA LYS A 254 -20.21 -0.46 9.00
C LYS A 254 -18.72 -0.78 8.86
N PHE A 255 -18.35 -2.03 9.16
CA PHE A 255 -17.02 -2.56 8.91
C PHE A 255 -17.03 -3.39 7.64
N ILE A 256 -16.33 -2.95 6.62
CA ILE A 256 -16.22 -3.62 5.32
C ILE A 256 -14.77 -4.07 5.13
N ASP A 257 -14.56 -5.37 5.04
CA ASP A 257 -13.19 -5.92 4.99
C ASP A 257 -12.47 -5.62 3.68
N HIS A 258 -13.21 -5.59 2.56
CA HIS A 258 -12.63 -5.40 1.23
C HIS A 258 -13.66 -4.86 0.24
N CYS A 259 -13.19 -3.96 -0.62
CA CYS A 259 -13.90 -3.53 -1.82
C CYS A 259 -12.95 -3.72 -3.02
N GLU A 260 -13.43 -4.41 -4.06
CA GLU A 260 -12.63 -4.64 -5.27
C GLU A 260 -12.49 -3.36 -6.09
N ASP A 261 -13.58 -2.58 -6.16
CA ASP A 261 -13.61 -1.31 -6.87
C ASP A 261 -13.58 -0.14 -5.88
N MET A 262 -12.37 0.42 -5.71
CA MET A 262 -12.18 1.57 -4.83
C MET A 262 -12.73 2.87 -5.43
N ALA A 263 -12.71 3.04 -6.75
CA ALA A 263 -13.30 4.21 -7.38
C ALA A 263 -14.81 4.26 -7.12
N LEU A 264 -15.48 3.11 -7.23
CA LEU A 264 -16.90 2.99 -6.88
C LEU A 264 -17.16 3.27 -5.40
N ALA A 265 -16.29 2.76 -4.50
CA ALA A 265 -16.40 3.05 -3.07
C ALA A 265 -16.28 4.54 -2.74
N TYR A 266 -15.36 5.25 -3.41
CA TYR A 266 -15.25 6.71 -3.30
C TYR A 266 -16.47 7.40 -3.89
N LYS A 267 -16.97 6.92 -5.04
CA LYS A 267 -18.10 7.54 -5.74
C LYS A 267 -19.37 7.55 -4.91
N VAL A 268 -19.72 6.45 -4.26
CA VAL A 268 -20.91 6.36 -3.39
C VAL A 268 -20.78 7.12 -2.07
N SER A 269 -19.60 7.64 -1.76
CA SER A 269 -19.32 8.34 -0.51
C SER A 269 -19.42 9.85 -0.69
N ASP A 270 -19.89 10.57 0.32
CA ASP A 270 -19.94 12.04 0.33
C ASP A 270 -18.66 12.64 0.91
N ILE A 271 -18.08 12.00 1.92
CA ILE A 271 -16.88 12.47 2.62
C ILE A 271 -15.90 11.30 2.77
N ILE A 272 -14.64 11.56 2.44
CA ILE A 272 -13.55 10.61 2.66
C ILE A 272 -12.68 11.10 3.81
N VAL A 273 -12.43 10.23 4.78
CA VAL A 273 -11.64 10.54 5.97
C VAL A 273 -10.31 9.78 5.96
N SER A 274 -9.24 10.53 6.18
CA SER A 274 -7.91 9.98 6.45
C SER A 274 -7.46 10.45 7.84
N ALA A 275 -7.65 9.60 8.86
CA ALA A 275 -7.43 9.95 10.28
C ALA A 275 -6.09 9.41 10.83
N SER A 276 -5.09 9.18 9.96
CA SER A 276 -3.80 8.63 10.38
C SER A 276 -3.14 9.50 11.47
N ILE A 277 -2.84 8.88 12.62
CA ILE A 277 -2.21 9.54 13.78
C ILE A 277 -0.68 9.52 13.72
N GLU A 278 -0.11 8.76 12.78
CA GLU A 278 1.31 8.81 12.43
C GLU A 278 1.48 9.28 10.99
N PRO A 279 2.62 9.90 10.64
CA PRO A 279 2.84 10.42 9.30
C PRO A 279 2.74 9.34 8.21
N GLU A 280 1.98 9.64 7.18
CA GLU A 280 1.88 8.81 5.97
C GLU A 280 3.14 8.95 5.12
N ALA A 281 3.53 7.86 4.48
CA ALA A 281 4.62 7.92 3.51
C ALA A 281 4.27 8.76 2.28
N PHE A 282 2.99 8.76 1.89
CA PHE A 282 2.47 9.55 0.78
C PHE A 282 0.98 9.90 0.95
N GLY A 283 0.15 8.99 1.46
CA GLY A 283 -1.28 9.25 1.68
C GLY A 283 -2.12 9.13 0.40
N ARG A 284 -2.09 7.97 -0.26
CA ARG A 284 -2.87 7.73 -1.50
C ARG A 284 -4.35 8.04 -1.37
N VAL A 285 -4.94 7.75 -0.21
CA VAL A 285 -6.38 8.00 0.07
C VAL A 285 -6.77 9.44 -0.27
N ALA A 286 -5.95 10.42 0.13
CA ALA A 286 -6.26 11.83 -0.11
C ALA A 286 -6.29 12.18 -1.60
N ILE A 287 -5.30 11.71 -2.39
CA ILE A 287 -5.27 12.03 -3.83
C ILE A 287 -6.28 11.21 -4.63
N GLU A 288 -6.60 10.00 -4.20
CA GLU A 288 -7.68 9.17 -4.78
C GLU A 288 -9.04 9.86 -4.55
N ALA A 289 -9.29 10.34 -3.33
CA ALA A 289 -10.50 11.08 -2.98
C ALA A 289 -10.61 12.39 -3.80
N GLN A 290 -9.54 13.17 -3.88
CA GLN A 290 -9.51 14.42 -4.66
C GLN A 290 -9.78 14.16 -6.15
N SER A 291 -9.25 13.08 -6.73
CA SER A 291 -9.52 12.70 -8.12
C SER A 291 -10.99 12.33 -8.34
N MET A 292 -11.66 11.85 -7.29
CA MET A 292 -13.10 11.53 -7.27
C MET A 292 -13.97 12.71 -6.82
N GLU A 293 -13.39 13.93 -6.70
CA GLU A 293 -14.07 15.15 -6.24
C GLU A 293 -14.70 15.03 -4.82
N LYS A 294 -13.99 14.30 -3.92
CA LYS A 294 -14.43 14.05 -2.54
C LYS A 294 -13.50 14.73 -1.52
#